data_7a12f71beb627a2bd2d12a227305b5b5
#
_entry.id   7a12f71beb627a2bd2d12a227305b5b5
#
_cell.length_a   1.000
_cell.length_b   1.000
_cell.length_c   1.000
_cell.angle_alpha   90.00
_cell.angle_beta   90.00
_cell.angle_gamma   90.00
#
_symmetry.space_group_name_H-M   'P 1'
#
loop_
_entity.id
_entity.type
_entity.pdbx_description
1 polymer ?
#
loop_
_entity_poly.entity_id
_entity_poly.type
_entity_poly.pdbx_seq_one_letter_code
_entity_poly.pdbx_strand_id
1 'polypeptide(L)'
;MTGRQFGSARAAVVLAFGLMLALSACDRPMESRTPWVPHLERMDEALARNDLPTAQRAAHDAFVATLITATWEGKIAVGQAYQRLAQHPEWRAEALKTARREYLDAFFLARQQGSLDGLLASAAGFASLGDRAVVDQCLFFARIMAVRVGGDAPQRVAAWTERLAGTGASARMTESF
;
A
#
# COMPACT_ATOMS: atom_id res chain seq x y z
N MET A 1 50.69 56.33 -22.04
CA MET A 1 50.68 55.00 -22.72
C MET A 1 49.82 54.11 -21.86
N THR A 2 48.61 53.90 -22.31
CA THR A 2 47.49 53.20 -21.66
C THR A 2 47.40 51.77 -22.18
N GLY A 3 47.65 50.79 -21.36
CA GLY A 3 47.45 49.36 -21.69
C GLY A 3 46.21 48.80 -21.02
N ARG A 4 45.25 48.44 -21.84
CA ARG A 4 43.95 47.88 -21.48
C ARG A 4 44.11 46.47 -20.83
N GLN A 5 43.58 46.32 -19.64
CA GLN A 5 43.24 45.00 -19.08
C GLN A 5 41.69 44.85 -19.11
N PHE A 6 41.16 44.27 -20.17
CA PHE A 6 39.79 43.76 -20.23
C PHE A 6 39.84 42.34 -20.79
N GLY A 7 39.76 41.32 -19.93
CA GLY A 7 39.75 39.96 -20.45
C GLY A 7 39.48 38.81 -19.46
N SER A 8 39.35 39.03 -18.15
CA SER A 8 39.26 37.92 -17.20
C SER A 8 37.90 37.70 -16.49
N ALA A 9 36.98 38.66 -16.62
CA ALA A 9 35.70 38.58 -15.89
C ALA A 9 34.62 37.71 -16.58
N ARG A 10 34.76 37.44 -17.90
CA ARG A 10 33.76 36.64 -18.64
C ARG A 10 33.93 35.14 -18.55
N ALA A 11 35.15 34.65 -18.30
CA ALA A 11 35.43 33.22 -18.20
C ALA A 11 34.97 32.60 -16.85
N ALA A 12 35.01 33.38 -15.77
CA ALA A 12 34.61 32.92 -14.44
C ALA A 12 33.09 32.73 -14.27
N VAL A 13 32.28 33.54 -14.99
CA VAL A 13 30.81 33.44 -14.91
C VAL A 13 30.27 32.22 -15.64
N VAL A 14 30.87 31.79 -16.73
CA VAL A 14 30.44 30.61 -17.50
C VAL A 14 30.73 29.31 -16.76
N LEU A 15 31.86 29.24 -16.03
CA LEU A 15 32.20 28.06 -15.20
C LEU A 15 31.31 27.92 -13.97
N ALA A 16 30.90 29.04 -13.36
CA ALA A 16 30.00 28.99 -12.19
C ALA A 16 28.57 28.56 -12.59
N PHE A 17 28.09 28.94 -13.78
CA PHE A 17 26.77 28.55 -14.28
C PHE A 17 26.74 27.06 -14.71
N GLY A 18 27.81 26.53 -15.26
CA GLY A 18 27.95 25.11 -15.62
C GLY A 18 27.97 24.19 -14.41
N LEU A 19 28.57 24.61 -13.29
CA LEU A 19 28.63 23.84 -12.05
C LEU A 19 27.29 23.82 -11.31
N MET A 20 26.50 24.89 -11.38
CA MET A 20 25.15 24.92 -10.76
C MET A 20 24.15 24.03 -11.49
N LEU A 21 24.26 23.89 -12.81
CA LEU A 21 23.40 22.97 -13.59
C LEU A 21 23.71 21.49 -13.37
N ALA A 22 24.94 21.15 -13.01
CA ALA A 22 25.34 19.77 -12.70
C ALA A 22 24.85 19.31 -11.31
N LEU A 23 24.66 20.21 -10.35
CA LEU A 23 24.15 19.90 -9.00
C LEU A 23 22.63 19.69 -8.96
N SER A 24 21.89 20.24 -9.92
CA SER A 24 20.42 20.05 -10.02
C SER A 24 20.02 18.68 -10.56
N ALA A 25 20.94 17.86 -11.05
CA ALA A 25 20.64 16.53 -11.59
C ALA A 25 20.66 15.42 -10.53
N CYS A 26 21.07 15.72 -9.27
CA CYS A 26 21.14 14.72 -8.18
C CYS A 26 19.96 14.77 -7.21
N ASP A 27 19.05 15.73 -7.36
CA ASP A 27 17.85 15.81 -6.53
C ASP A 27 16.67 15.13 -7.24
N ARG A 28 16.86 13.87 -7.65
CA ARG A 28 15.73 12.97 -7.81
C ARG A 28 15.28 12.66 -6.39
N PRO A 29 14.04 13.06 -5.99
CA PRO A 29 13.50 12.56 -4.76
C PRO A 29 13.65 11.04 -4.84
N MET A 30 14.27 10.43 -3.83
CA MET A 30 14.15 9.00 -3.62
C MET A 30 12.64 8.78 -3.41
N GLU A 31 11.94 8.63 -4.54
CA GLU A 31 10.59 8.04 -4.52
C GLU A 31 10.76 6.82 -3.64
N SER A 32 10.09 6.84 -2.51
CA SER A 32 10.04 5.71 -1.61
C SER A 32 9.48 4.56 -2.44
N ARG A 33 10.39 3.88 -3.15
CA ARG A 33 10.04 2.75 -4.00
C ARG A 33 9.46 1.72 -3.08
N THR A 34 8.16 1.62 -3.09
CA THR A 34 7.44 0.52 -2.47
C THR A 34 7.89 -0.75 -3.18
N PRO A 35 8.79 -1.55 -2.58
CA PRO A 35 9.52 -2.59 -3.32
C PRO A 35 8.61 -3.70 -3.85
N TRP A 36 7.39 -3.80 -3.32
CA TRP A 36 6.39 -4.78 -3.77
C TRP A 36 5.61 -4.35 -5.01
N VAL A 37 5.56 -3.05 -5.36
CA VAL A 37 4.73 -2.54 -6.48
C VAL A 37 5.10 -3.16 -7.82
N PRO A 38 6.38 -3.23 -8.24
CA PRO A 38 6.73 -3.83 -9.53
C PRO A 38 6.35 -5.31 -9.63
N HIS A 39 6.33 -6.03 -8.51
CA HIS A 39 5.91 -7.42 -8.47
C HIS A 39 4.40 -7.56 -8.61
N LEU A 40 3.62 -6.65 -8.01
CA LEU A 40 2.17 -6.62 -8.15
C LEU A 40 1.75 -6.27 -9.59
N GLU A 41 2.42 -5.32 -10.22
CA GLU A 41 2.20 -4.98 -11.63
C GLU A 41 2.45 -6.20 -12.53
N ARG A 42 3.57 -6.91 -12.33
CA ARG A 42 3.87 -8.15 -13.06
C ARG A 42 2.82 -9.23 -12.82
N MET A 43 2.30 -9.34 -11.58
CA MET A 43 1.22 -10.27 -11.27
C MET A 43 -0.04 -9.92 -12.07
N ASP A 44 -0.45 -8.65 -12.09
CA ASP A 44 -1.64 -8.21 -12.79
C ASP A 44 -1.52 -8.39 -14.31
N GLU A 45 -0.34 -8.13 -14.89
CA GLU A 45 -0.05 -8.45 -16.29
C GLU A 45 -0.12 -9.95 -16.59
N ALA A 46 0.37 -10.80 -15.70
CA ALA A 46 0.31 -12.24 -15.86
C ALA A 46 -1.14 -12.75 -15.76
N LEU A 47 -1.94 -12.23 -14.83
CA LEU A 47 -3.37 -12.54 -14.73
C LEU A 47 -4.13 -12.12 -15.99
N ALA A 48 -3.84 -10.95 -16.55
CA ALA A 48 -4.45 -10.48 -17.80
C ALA A 48 -4.18 -11.41 -18.99
N ARG A 49 -3.04 -12.12 -18.97
CA ARG A 49 -2.68 -13.13 -19.99
C ARG A 49 -3.08 -14.55 -19.60
N ASN A 50 -3.79 -14.72 -18.48
CA ASN A 50 -4.13 -16.03 -17.90
C ASN A 50 -2.89 -16.92 -17.62
N ASP A 51 -1.73 -16.30 -17.37
CA ASP A 51 -0.49 -16.98 -16.96
C ASP A 51 -0.44 -17.10 -15.44
N LEU A 52 -1.22 -18.06 -14.92
CA LEU A 52 -1.40 -18.25 -13.48
C LEU A 52 -0.09 -18.61 -12.75
N PRO A 53 0.81 -19.47 -13.30
CA PRO A 53 2.08 -19.77 -12.65
C PRO A 53 2.99 -18.53 -12.49
N THR A 54 3.01 -17.63 -13.46
CA THR A 54 3.77 -16.37 -13.36
C THR A 54 3.11 -15.40 -12.39
N ALA A 55 1.76 -15.31 -12.39
CA ALA A 55 1.03 -14.49 -11.43
C ALA A 55 1.31 -14.92 -9.99
N GLN A 56 1.29 -16.22 -9.70
CA GLN A 56 1.59 -16.76 -8.36
C GLN A 56 3.01 -16.42 -7.91
N ARG A 57 4.00 -16.61 -8.79
CA ARG A 57 5.40 -16.27 -8.47
C ARG A 57 5.55 -14.78 -8.18
N ALA A 58 4.95 -13.92 -9.00
CA ALA A 58 5.01 -12.48 -8.80
C ALA A 58 4.33 -12.03 -7.50
N ALA A 59 3.20 -12.64 -7.12
CA ALA A 59 2.56 -12.41 -5.82
C ALA A 59 3.47 -12.82 -4.64
N HIS A 60 4.17 -13.95 -4.77
CA HIS A 60 5.15 -14.39 -3.78
C HIS A 60 6.35 -13.43 -3.69
N ASP A 61 6.87 -12.95 -4.82
CA ASP A 61 7.96 -11.96 -4.85
C ASP A 61 7.52 -10.66 -4.16
N ALA A 62 6.27 -10.21 -4.40
CA ALA A 62 5.70 -9.07 -3.70
C ALA A 62 5.65 -9.30 -2.18
N PHE A 63 5.21 -10.48 -1.74
CA PHE A 63 5.22 -10.87 -0.33
C PHE A 63 6.64 -10.78 0.26
N VAL A 64 7.63 -11.37 -0.39
CA VAL A 64 9.04 -11.33 0.07
C VAL A 64 9.54 -9.89 0.18
N ALA A 65 9.20 -9.03 -0.79
CA ALA A 65 9.58 -7.62 -0.77
C ALA A 65 8.99 -6.87 0.43
N THR A 66 7.79 -7.25 0.93
CA THR A 66 7.20 -6.62 2.12
C THR A 66 7.86 -7.03 3.43
N LEU A 67 8.56 -8.15 3.49
CA LEU A 67 9.26 -8.59 4.71
C LEU A 67 10.40 -7.63 5.11
N ILE A 68 11.00 -6.96 4.12
CA ILE A 68 12.12 -6.02 4.34
C ILE A 68 11.59 -4.69 4.89
N THR A 69 10.42 -4.24 4.43
CA THR A 69 9.87 -2.92 4.80
C THR A 69 9.02 -2.95 6.06
N ALA A 70 8.42 -4.10 6.38
CA ALA A 70 7.56 -4.32 7.54
C ALA A 70 6.50 -3.20 7.73
N THR A 71 5.84 -2.80 6.64
CA THR A 71 4.78 -1.78 6.65
C THR A 71 3.40 -2.38 6.49
N TRP A 72 2.39 -1.80 7.13
CA TRP A 72 1.01 -2.26 7.00
C TRP A 72 0.48 -2.10 5.56
N GLU A 73 0.93 -1.06 4.83
CA GLU A 73 0.57 -0.83 3.42
C GLU A 73 0.97 -2.01 2.53
N GLY A 74 2.22 -2.47 2.69
CA GLY A 74 2.72 -3.62 1.94
C GLY A 74 1.91 -4.88 2.23
N LYS A 75 1.59 -5.12 3.48
CA LYS A 75 0.79 -6.27 3.91
C LYS A 75 -0.63 -6.22 3.34
N ILE A 76 -1.29 -5.05 3.33
CA ILE A 76 -2.60 -4.86 2.69
C ILE A 76 -2.50 -5.13 1.19
N ALA A 77 -1.49 -4.58 0.51
CA ALA A 77 -1.32 -4.75 -0.94
C ALA A 77 -1.13 -6.23 -1.33
N VAL A 78 -0.32 -6.97 -0.56
CA VAL A 78 -0.12 -8.41 -0.76
C VAL A 78 -1.40 -9.20 -0.45
N GLY A 79 -2.11 -8.88 0.62
CA GLY A 79 -3.41 -9.50 0.93
C GLY A 79 -4.41 -9.35 -0.21
N GLN A 80 -4.51 -8.16 -0.81
CA GLN A 80 -5.35 -7.90 -1.98
C GLN A 80 -4.88 -8.69 -3.22
N ALA A 81 -3.57 -8.83 -3.41
CA ALA A 81 -3.00 -9.63 -4.50
C ALA A 81 -3.45 -11.09 -4.39
N TYR A 82 -3.33 -11.69 -3.21
CA TYR A 82 -3.79 -13.06 -2.97
C TYR A 82 -5.31 -13.20 -3.11
N GLN A 83 -6.11 -12.18 -2.78
CA GLN A 83 -7.54 -12.20 -3.07
C GLN A 83 -7.84 -12.23 -4.58
N ARG A 84 -7.04 -11.53 -5.41
CA ARG A 84 -7.17 -11.64 -6.87
C ARG A 84 -6.83 -13.05 -7.36
N LEU A 85 -5.77 -13.67 -6.86
CA LEU A 85 -5.43 -15.05 -7.16
C LEU A 85 -6.54 -16.04 -6.74
N ALA A 86 -7.26 -15.76 -5.65
CA ALA A 86 -8.37 -16.57 -5.16
C ALA A 86 -9.61 -16.60 -6.08
N GLN A 87 -9.65 -15.76 -7.12
CA GLN A 87 -10.68 -15.86 -8.16
C GLN A 87 -10.52 -17.16 -8.99
N HIS A 88 -9.34 -17.77 -8.99
CA HIS A 88 -9.07 -19.03 -9.67
C HIS A 88 -9.32 -20.20 -8.71
N PRO A 89 -10.25 -21.11 -9.08
CA PRO A 89 -10.75 -22.17 -8.17
C PRO A 89 -9.64 -23.04 -7.57
N GLU A 90 -8.63 -23.38 -8.35
CA GLU A 90 -7.52 -24.25 -7.97
C GLU A 90 -6.64 -23.67 -6.86
N TRP A 91 -6.63 -22.34 -6.67
CA TRP A 91 -5.81 -21.66 -5.68
C TRP A 91 -6.61 -20.98 -4.57
N ARG A 92 -7.93 -20.97 -4.71
CA ARG A 92 -8.83 -20.20 -3.84
C ARG A 92 -8.55 -20.42 -2.36
N ALA A 93 -8.49 -21.66 -1.91
CA ALA A 93 -8.36 -21.97 -0.48
C ALA A 93 -7.03 -21.44 0.10
N GLU A 94 -5.91 -21.70 -0.58
CA GLU A 94 -4.59 -21.30 -0.10
C GLU A 94 -4.37 -19.78 -0.25
N ALA A 95 -4.87 -19.19 -1.33
CA ALA A 95 -4.79 -17.75 -1.56
C ALA A 95 -5.60 -16.97 -0.51
N LEU A 96 -6.83 -17.40 -0.19
CA LEU A 96 -7.62 -16.75 0.88
C LEU A 96 -6.99 -16.91 2.26
N LYS A 97 -6.39 -18.06 2.55
CA LYS A 97 -5.64 -18.29 3.80
C LYS A 97 -4.45 -17.33 3.89
N THR A 98 -3.70 -17.16 2.80
CA THR A 98 -2.58 -16.21 2.76
C THR A 98 -3.06 -14.77 2.88
N ALA A 99 -4.09 -14.36 2.13
CA ALA A 99 -4.67 -13.03 2.25
C ALA A 99 -5.09 -12.70 3.69
N ARG A 100 -5.75 -13.66 4.37
CA ARG A 100 -6.16 -13.51 5.78
C ARG A 100 -4.96 -13.25 6.69
N ARG A 101 -3.86 -14.00 6.50
CA ARG A 101 -2.65 -13.82 7.29
C ARG A 101 -2.02 -12.45 7.06
N GLU A 102 -1.93 -12.00 5.81
CA GLU A 102 -1.35 -10.70 5.48
C GLU A 102 -2.19 -9.55 6.05
N TYR A 103 -3.53 -9.63 6.03
CA TYR A 103 -4.38 -8.65 6.70
C TYR A 103 -4.24 -8.66 8.23
N LEU A 104 -3.99 -9.82 8.82
CA LEU A 104 -3.74 -9.91 10.26
C LEU A 104 -2.39 -9.27 10.63
N ASP A 105 -1.35 -9.51 9.83
CA ASP A 105 -0.04 -8.86 10.00
C ASP A 105 -0.17 -7.34 9.82
N ALA A 106 -0.93 -6.88 8.82
CA ALA A 106 -1.23 -5.46 8.62
C ALA A 106 -1.90 -4.83 9.85
N PHE A 107 -2.88 -5.51 10.42
CA PHE A 107 -3.57 -5.07 11.63
C PHE A 107 -2.60 -4.90 12.81
N PHE A 108 -1.72 -5.86 13.06
CA PHE A 108 -0.74 -5.75 14.15
C PHE A 108 0.27 -4.64 13.89
N LEU A 109 0.79 -4.51 12.68
CA LEU A 109 1.70 -3.42 12.30
C LEU A 109 1.03 -2.05 12.43
N ALA A 110 -0.22 -1.91 11.96
CA ALA A 110 -0.97 -0.68 12.09
C ALA A 110 -1.17 -0.26 13.56
N ARG A 111 -1.46 -1.23 14.43
CA ARG A 111 -1.55 -0.98 15.89
C ARG A 111 -0.22 -0.53 16.47
N GLN A 112 0.87 -1.20 16.10
CA GLN A 112 2.22 -0.87 16.58
C GLN A 112 2.67 0.50 16.10
N GLN A 113 2.35 0.86 14.86
CA GLN A 113 2.72 2.13 14.24
C GLN A 113 1.75 3.27 14.60
N GLY A 114 0.64 3.00 15.29
CA GLY A 114 -0.36 3.99 15.60
C GLY A 114 -1.12 4.51 14.38
N SER A 115 -1.28 3.67 13.34
CA SER A 115 -1.94 4.05 12.09
C SER A 115 -3.44 3.76 12.13
N LEU A 116 -4.27 4.81 12.21
CA LEU A 116 -5.72 4.68 12.06
C LEU A 116 -6.08 4.15 10.66
N ASP A 117 -5.41 4.63 9.62
CA ASP A 117 -5.65 4.21 8.24
C ASP A 117 -5.34 2.73 8.03
N GLY A 118 -4.25 2.24 8.64
CA GLY A 118 -3.91 0.82 8.61
C GLY A 118 -4.94 -0.07 9.30
N LEU A 119 -5.51 0.37 10.44
CA LEU A 119 -6.60 -0.36 11.11
C LEU A 119 -7.87 -0.42 10.25
N LEU A 120 -8.24 0.70 9.63
CA LEU A 120 -9.40 0.76 8.74
C LEU A 120 -9.20 -0.06 7.45
N ALA A 121 -7.99 -0.03 6.88
CA ALA A 121 -7.64 -0.85 5.72
C ALA A 121 -7.67 -2.35 6.05
N SER A 122 -7.20 -2.74 7.24
CA SER A 122 -7.28 -4.13 7.71
C SER A 122 -8.74 -4.57 7.90
N ALA A 123 -9.60 -3.71 8.47
CA ALA A 123 -11.03 -3.98 8.59
C ALA A 123 -11.68 -4.21 7.22
N ALA A 124 -11.33 -3.40 6.20
CA ALA A 124 -11.82 -3.59 4.83
C ALA A 124 -11.35 -4.92 4.23
N GLY A 125 -10.08 -5.28 4.42
CA GLY A 125 -9.53 -6.56 3.98
C GLY A 125 -10.30 -7.74 4.58
N PHE A 126 -10.54 -7.75 5.90
CA PHE A 126 -11.32 -8.81 6.56
C PHE A 126 -12.80 -8.81 6.15
N ALA A 127 -13.38 -7.62 5.91
CA ALA A 127 -14.75 -7.53 5.42
C ALA A 127 -14.92 -8.20 4.04
N SER A 128 -13.94 -8.04 3.15
CA SER A 128 -13.93 -8.69 1.84
C SER A 128 -13.76 -10.21 1.92
N LEU A 129 -13.22 -10.72 3.04
CA LEU A 129 -13.13 -12.16 3.34
C LEU A 129 -14.38 -12.70 4.07
N GLY A 130 -15.31 -11.84 4.46
CA GLY A 130 -16.49 -12.22 5.25
C GLY A 130 -16.23 -12.39 6.75
N ASP A 131 -15.04 -12.02 7.27
CA ASP A 131 -14.62 -12.22 8.66
C ASP A 131 -15.16 -11.16 9.61
N ARG A 132 -16.46 -11.17 9.85
CA ARG A 132 -17.16 -10.16 10.66
C ARG A 132 -16.57 -9.97 12.06
N ALA A 133 -16.25 -11.05 12.75
CA ALA A 133 -15.69 -10.97 14.10
C ALA A 133 -14.36 -10.19 14.13
N VAL A 134 -13.51 -10.39 13.11
CA VAL A 134 -12.24 -9.67 13.00
C VAL A 134 -12.44 -8.23 12.56
N VAL A 135 -13.41 -7.96 11.68
CA VAL A 135 -13.81 -6.58 11.32
C VAL A 135 -14.20 -5.79 12.57
N ASP A 136 -15.08 -6.36 13.42
CA ASP A 136 -15.53 -5.71 14.66
C ASP A 136 -14.35 -5.42 15.61
N GLN A 137 -13.37 -6.34 15.66
CA GLN A 137 -12.15 -6.16 16.44
C GLN A 137 -11.28 -5.02 15.87
N CYS A 138 -11.09 -4.97 14.55
CA CYS A 138 -10.35 -3.89 13.90
C CYS A 138 -11.02 -2.51 14.19
N LEU A 139 -12.33 -2.43 14.05
CA LEU A 139 -13.10 -1.22 14.31
C LEU A 139 -13.08 -0.81 15.79
N PHE A 140 -13.07 -1.77 16.71
CA PHE A 140 -12.90 -1.51 18.14
C PHE A 140 -11.56 -0.79 18.41
N PHE A 141 -10.44 -1.30 17.89
CA PHE A 141 -9.15 -0.64 18.06
C PHE A 141 -9.06 0.69 17.32
N ALA A 142 -9.69 0.81 16.13
CA ALA A 142 -9.78 2.07 15.41
C ALA A 142 -10.50 3.14 16.21
N ARG A 143 -11.60 2.81 16.92
CA ARG A 143 -12.32 3.75 17.80
C ARG A 143 -11.44 4.21 18.96
N ILE A 144 -10.72 3.30 19.63
CA ILE A 144 -9.80 3.68 20.72
C ILE A 144 -8.72 4.63 20.20
N MET A 145 -8.17 4.34 19.03
CA MET A 145 -7.14 5.18 18.40
C MET A 145 -7.70 6.54 18.00
N ALA A 146 -8.89 6.59 17.41
CA ALA A 146 -9.53 7.82 16.95
C ALA A 146 -9.75 8.82 18.12
N VAL A 147 -10.08 8.33 19.32
CA VAL A 147 -10.20 9.17 20.51
C VAL A 147 -8.84 9.81 20.88
N ARG A 148 -7.74 9.09 20.70
CA ARG A 148 -6.38 9.61 20.97
C ARG A 148 -5.91 10.61 19.94
N VAL A 149 -6.22 10.35 18.66
CA VAL A 149 -5.85 11.20 17.52
C VAL A 149 -6.67 12.50 17.54
N GLY A 150 -7.96 12.43 17.88
CA GLY A 150 -8.86 13.58 17.92
C GLY A 150 -9.26 14.06 16.51
N GLY A 151 -9.70 15.32 16.45
CA GLY A 151 -10.10 15.93 15.17
C GLY A 151 -11.28 15.20 14.52
N ASP A 152 -11.15 14.89 13.23
CA ASP A 152 -12.16 14.19 12.42
C ASP A 152 -12.08 12.65 12.52
N ALA A 153 -11.09 12.12 13.24
CA ALA A 153 -10.84 10.68 13.30
C ALA A 153 -12.05 9.87 13.80
N PRO A 154 -12.82 10.28 14.83
CA PRO A 154 -14.03 9.56 15.24
C PRO A 154 -15.09 9.48 14.14
N GLN A 155 -15.32 10.58 13.41
CA GLN A 155 -16.26 10.64 12.29
C GLN A 155 -15.85 9.72 11.15
N ARG A 156 -14.56 9.67 10.84
CA ARG A 156 -14.00 8.74 9.85
C ARG A 156 -14.26 7.28 10.22
N VAL A 157 -14.05 6.91 11.49
CA VAL A 157 -14.34 5.55 11.97
C VAL A 157 -15.82 5.23 11.90
N ALA A 158 -16.71 6.18 12.26
CA ALA A 158 -18.15 6.01 12.15
C ALA A 158 -18.57 5.74 10.69
N ALA A 159 -18.12 6.56 9.75
CA ALA A 159 -18.40 6.40 8.32
C ALA A 159 -17.90 5.03 7.78
N TRP A 160 -16.75 4.55 8.23
CA TRP A 160 -16.25 3.23 7.88
C TRP A 160 -17.12 2.11 8.47
N THR A 161 -17.57 2.24 9.71
CA THR A 161 -18.45 1.27 10.37
C THR A 161 -19.76 1.10 9.59
N GLU A 162 -20.39 2.20 9.19
CA GLU A 162 -21.62 2.20 8.39
C GLU A 162 -21.41 1.55 7.02
N ARG A 163 -20.33 1.92 6.33
CA ARG A 163 -19.98 1.34 5.03
C ARG A 163 -19.82 -0.17 5.08
N LEU A 164 -19.07 -0.67 6.07
CA LEU A 164 -18.82 -2.10 6.22
C LEU A 164 -20.06 -2.87 6.69
N ALA A 165 -20.97 -2.22 7.46
CA ALA A 165 -22.27 -2.80 7.83
C ALA A 165 -23.17 -2.99 6.59
N GLY A 166 -23.21 -2.01 5.68
CA GLY A 166 -24.01 -2.05 4.46
C GLY A 166 -23.56 -3.15 3.48
N THR A 167 -22.26 -3.36 3.34
CA THR A 167 -21.70 -4.40 2.46
C THR A 167 -22.13 -5.81 2.87
N GLY A 168 -22.29 -6.07 4.18
CA GLY A 168 -22.72 -7.39 4.66
C GLY A 168 -24.22 -7.63 4.60
N ALA A 169 -25.05 -6.61 4.44
CA ALA A 169 -26.48 -6.77 4.21
C ALA A 169 -26.76 -7.20 2.76
N SER A 170 -26.05 -6.61 1.79
CA SER A 170 -26.16 -6.99 0.36
C SER A 170 -25.74 -8.44 0.10
N ALA A 171 -24.66 -8.92 0.72
CA ALA A 171 -24.18 -10.28 0.50
C ALA A 171 -25.19 -11.36 0.95
N ARG A 172 -25.93 -11.10 2.04
CA ARG A 172 -26.96 -12.04 2.55
C ARG A 172 -28.21 -12.10 1.69
N MET A 173 -28.52 -11.05 0.92
CA MET A 173 -29.66 -11.05 0.02
C MET A 173 -29.44 -11.90 -1.24
N THR A 174 -28.18 -12.08 -1.66
CA THR A 174 -27.83 -12.87 -2.85
C THR A 174 -27.69 -14.37 -2.56
N GLU A 175 -27.57 -14.79 -1.30
CA GLU A 175 -27.52 -16.22 -0.91
C GLU A 175 -28.90 -16.83 -0.63
N SER A 176 -29.98 -16.04 -0.69
CA SER A 176 -31.36 -16.50 -0.40
C SER A 176 -32.19 -16.83 -1.64
N PHE A 177 -31.58 -16.96 -2.81
CA PHE A 177 -32.18 -17.43 -4.06
C PHE A 177 -31.37 -18.60 -4.60
#